data_7f4254f56a5fe768490ac3d83b3292fa
#
_entry.id   7f4254f56a5fe768490ac3d83b3292fa
#
_cell.length_a   1.000
_cell.length_b   1.000
_cell.length_c   1.000
_cell.angle_alpha   90.00
_cell.angle_beta   90.00
_cell.angle_gamma   90.00
#
_symmetry.space_group_name_H-M   'P 1'
#
loop_
_entity.id
_entity.type
_entity.pdbx_description
1 polymer ?
#
loop_
_entity_poly.entity_id
_entity_poly.type
_entity_poly.pdbx_seq_one_letter_code
_entity_poly.pdbx_strand_id
1 'polypeptide(L)'
;IRVRSPSRGLGDVYKRQIKRAVVLSNAVTKVTVADKEYTVAEAIEMKNHGMDFKKLLKQKIKKQYDAAMAQIITENGKLEDKAENYVVGLYGSKEGKTSTEEFTKTREAYIEAQTMELVDPIGVLKEMEDLETEIAEFTAEVDAALSVSNSLTEIEITY
;
A
#
# COMPACT_ATOMS: atom_id res chain seq x y z
N ILE A 1 40.92 -40.40 -26.64
CA ILE A 1 41.31 -39.31 -25.70
C ILE A 1 40.56 -38.07 -26.16
N ARG A 2 39.47 -37.69 -25.43
CA ARG A 2 38.78 -36.40 -25.69
C ARG A 2 39.59 -35.31 -25.02
N VAL A 3 40.25 -34.51 -25.83
CA VAL A 3 40.88 -33.25 -25.37
C VAL A 3 39.75 -32.29 -24.95
N ARG A 4 39.53 -32.14 -23.68
CA ARG A 4 38.69 -31.06 -23.16
C ARG A 4 39.35 -29.74 -23.48
N SER A 5 38.71 -28.95 -24.33
CA SER A 5 39.20 -27.62 -24.67
C SER A 5 39.35 -26.79 -23.39
N PRO A 6 40.55 -26.30 -23.03
CA PRO A 6 40.78 -25.53 -21.81
C PRO A 6 40.03 -24.18 -21.79
N SER A 7 39.56 -23.72 -22.95
CA SER A 7 38.93 -22.40 -23.09
C SER A 7 37.54 -22.28 -22.45
N ARG A 8 36.80 -23.37 -22.26
CA ARG A 8 35.47 -23.31 -21.59
C ARG A 8 35.57 -23.07 -20.06
N GLY A 9 36.57 -23.67 -19.40
CA GLY A 9 36.76 -23.49 -17.96
C GLY A 9 37.19 -22.08 -17.58
N LEU A 10 38.10 -21.47 -18.34
CA LEU A 10 38.54 -20.09 -18.14
C LEU A 10 37.38 -19.08 -18.35
N GLY A 11 36.58 -19.27 -19.40
CA GLY A 11 35.43 -18.40 -19.66
C GLY A 11 34.38 -18.44 -18.52
N ASP A 12 34.16 -19.61 -17.88
CA ASP A 12 33.24 -19.73 -16.76
C ASP A 12 33.78 -19.10 -15.48
N VAL A 13 35.10 -19.20 -15.21
CA VAL A 13 35.75 -18.54 -14.08
C VAL A 13 35.67 -17.03 -14.25
N TYR A 14 35.99 -16.51 -15.42
CA TYR A 14 35.92 -15.08 -15.74
C TYR A 14 34.50 -14.51 -15.58
N LYS A 15 33.49 -15.20 -16.11
CA LYS A 15 32.09 -14.81 -15.92
C LYS A 15 31.66 -14.76 -14.46
N ARG A 16 32.12 -15.69 -13.61
CA ARG A 16 31.84 -15.68 -12.18
C ARG A 16 32.49 -14.48 -11.48
N GLN A 17 33.74 -14.16 -11.84
CA GLN A 17 34.46 -13.00 -11.29
C GLN A 17 33.76 -11.68 -11.65
N ILE A 18 33.35 -11.51 -12.92
CA ILE A 18 32.58 -10.34 -13.35
C ILE A 18 31.26 -10.24 -12.57
N LYS A 19 30.48 -11.32 -12.52
CA LYS A 19 29.21 -11.32 -11.76
C LYS A 19 29.41 -10.93 -10.31
N ARG A 20 30.46 -11.47 -9.65
CA ARG A 20 30.78 -11.14 -8.25
C ARG A 20 31.15 -9.66 -8.12
N ALA A 21 31.99 -9.12 -8.99
CA ALA A 21 32.39 -7.73 -8.98
C ALA A 21 31.18 -6.79 -9.16
N VAL A 22 30.29 -7.10 -10.09
CA VAL A 22 29.02 -6.36 -10.30
C VAL A 22 28.14 -6.40 -9.04
N VAL A 23 27.95 -7.57 -8.43
CA VAL A 23 27.13 -7.69 -7.21
C VAL A 23 27.71 -6.87 -6.07
N LEU A 24 29.04 -6.92 -5.87
CA LEU A 24 29.72 -6.14 -4.83
C LEU A 24 29.62 -4.64 -5.11
N SER A 25 29.81 -4.22 -6.36
CA SER A 25 29.65 -2.83 -6.77
C SER A 25 28.22 -2.34 -6.52
N ASN A 26 27.20 -3.08 -6.95
CA ASN A 26 25.80 -2.72 -6.75
C ASN A 26 25.40 -2.60 -5.27
N ALA A 27 26.06 -3.35 -4.39
CA ALA A 27 25.78 -3.31 -2.95
C ALA A 27 26.31 -2.03 -2.26
N VAL A 28 27.27 -1.32 -2.87
CA VAL A 28 27.90 -0.14 -2.27
C VAL A 28 27.67 1.15 -3.07
N THR A 29 27.44 1.04 -4.38
CA THR A 29 27.18 2.20 -5.25
C THR A 29 25.80 2.75 -4.94
N LYS A 30 25.73 4.07 -4.74
CA LYS A 30 24.49 4.77 -4.38
C LYS A 30 23.88 5.46 -5.57
N VAL A 31 22.56 5.49 -5.60
CA VAL A 31 21.72 6.22 -6.57
C VAL A 31 20.61 6.95 -5.83
N THR A 32 20.22 8.10 -6.35
CA THR A 32 19.07 8.85 -5.86
C THR A 32 17.88 8.62 -6.79
N VAL A 33 16.75 8.22 -6.22
CA VAL A 33 15.47 8.00 -6.93
C VAL A 33 14.37 8.63 -6.10
N ALA A 34 13.57 9.52 -6.69
CA ALA A 34 12.49 10.24 -5.99
C ALA A 34 12.99 10.88 -4.67
N ASP A 35 14.10 11.61 -4.74
CA ASP A 35 14.76 12.30 -3.62
C ASP A 35 15.22 11.39 -2.46
N LYS A 36 15.18 10.07 -2.64
CA LYS A 36 15.66 9.09 -1.66
C LYS A 36 16.92 8.39 -2.16
N GLU A 37 17.88 8.19 -1.26
CA GLU A 37 19.13 7.49 -1.56
C GLU A 37 18.94 5.98 -1.37
N TYR A 38 19.37 5.21 -2.36
CA TYR A 38 19.39 3.74 -2.37
C TYR A 38 20.76 3.24 -2.79
N THR A 39 21.16 2.03 -2.42
CA THR A 39 22.17 1.33 -3.19
C THR A 39 21.58 0.86 -4.53
N VAL A 40 22.42 0.64 -5.53
CA VAL A 40 21.97 0.11 -6.83
C VAL A 40 21.22 -1.22 -6.63
N ALA A 41 21.70 -2.07 -5.71
CA ALA A 41 21.02 -3.34 -5.40
C ALA A 41 19.61 -3.13 -4.81
N GLU A 42 19.46 -2.18 -3.87
CA GLU A 42 18.15 -1.82 -3.29
C GLU A 42 17.21 -1.24 -4.35
N ALA A 43 17.70 -0.33 -5.20
CA ALA A 43 16.88 0.25 -6.26
C ALA A 43 16.38 -0.80 -7.25
N ILE A 44 17.22 -1.78 -7.60
CA ILE A 44 16.84 -2.91 -8.46
C ILE A 44 15.78 -3.78 -7.76
N GLU A 45 15.96 -4.11 -6.48
CA GLU A 45 14.99 -4.90 -5.71
C GLU A 45 13.66 -4.16 -5.55
N MET A 46 13.71 -2.88 -5.25
CA MET A 46 12.51 -2.04 -5.17
C MET A 46 11.77 -1.96 -6.51
N LYS A 47 12.51 -1.85 -7.63
CA LYS A 47 11.92 -1.87 -8.97
C LYS A 47 11.23 -3.19 -9.28
N ASN A 48 11.89 -4.32 -8.97
CA ASN A 48 11.42 -5.64 -9.37
C ASN A 48 10.30 -6.19 -8.48
N HIS A 49 10.30 -5.88 -7.19
CA HIS A 49 9.39 -6.46 -6.21
C HIS A 49 8.77 -5.44 -5.24
N GLY A 50 9.54 -4.45 -4.79
CA GLY A 50 9.10 -3.51 -3.76
C GLY A 50 7.89 -2.69 -4.20
N MET A 51 7.87 -2.20 -5.45
CA MET A 51 6.75 -1.42 -5.97
C MET A 51 5.49 -2.27 -6.14
N ASP A 52 5.61 -3.51 -6.54
CA ASP A 52 4.46 -4.42 -6.65
C ASP A 52 3.89 -4.78 -5.27
N PHE A 53 4.75 -4.94 -4.26
CA PHE A 53 4.31 -5.08 -2.88
C PHE A 53 3.53 -3.86 -2.38
N LYS A 54 4.01 -2.64 -2.68
CA LYS A 54 3.32 -1.38 -2.32
C LYS A 54 1.97 -1.25 -3.03
N LYS A 55 1.88 -1.61 -4.31
CA LYS A 55 0.61 -1.66 -5.04
C LYS A 55 -0.38 -2.63 -4.40
N LEU A 56 0.08 -3.82 -4.01
CA LEU A 56 -0.74 -4.81 -3.32
C LEU A 56 -1.21 -4.31 -1.95
N LEU A 57 -0.33 -3.65 -1.20
CA LEU A 57 -0.67 -3.04 0.09
C LEU A 57 -1.77 -1.99 -0.09
N LYS A 58 -1.59 -1.04 -1.02
CA LYS A 58 -2.61 -0.03 -1.37
C LYS A 58 -3.96 -0.66 -1.70
N GLN A 59 -3.97 -1.71 -2.53
CA GLN A 59 -5.21 -2.42 -2.89
C GLN A 59 -5.89 -3.06 -1.68
N LYS A 60 -5.13 -3.67 -0.77
CA LYS A 60 -5.67 -4.28 0.45
C LYS A 60 -6.27 -3.22 1.39
N ILE A 61 -5.55 -2.12 1.60
CA ILE A 61 -6.01 -0.99 2.42
C ILE A 61 -7.31 -0.44 1.83
N LYS A 62 -7.34 -0.18 0.52
CA LYS A 62 -8.54 0.30 -0.18
C LYS A 62 -9.73 -0.64 0.00
N LYS A 63 -9.52 -1.94 -0.17
CA LYS A 63 -10.59 -2.94 0.00
C LYS A 63 -11.17 -2.94 1.41
N GLN A 64 -10.31 -2.82 2.43
CA GLN A 64 -10.75 -2.76 3.83
C GLN A 64 -11.53 -1.48 4.11
N TYR A 65 -11.04 -0.33 3.62
CA TYR A 65 -11.72 0.95 3.74
C TYR A 65 -13.09 0.93 3.07
N ASP A 66 -13.17 0.50 1.80
CA ASP A 66 -14.42 0.41 1.06
C ASP A 66 -15.44 -0.52 1.75
N ALA A 67 -14.98 -1.65 2.31
CA ALA A 67 -15.83 -2.57 3.07
C ALA A 67 -16.36 -1.95 4.37
N ALA A 68 -15.52 -1.24 5.12
CA ALA A 68 -15.94 -0.54 6.33
C ALA A 68 -16.96 0.56 6.02
N MET A 69 -16.71 1.35 4.98
CA MET A 69 -17.65 2.40 4.56
C MET A 69 -18.97 1.83 4.07
N ALA A 70 -18.96 0.74 3.31
CA ALA A 70 -20.18 0.06 2.87
C ALA A 70 -20.99 -0.48 4.07
N GLN A 71 -20.34 -1.01 5.10
CA GLN A 71 -20.98 -1.45 6.32
C GLN A 71 -21.63 -0.28 7.07
N ILE A 72 -20.90 0.83 7.26
CA ILE A 72 -21.38 2.05 7.91
C ILE A 72 -22.63 2.59 7.18
N ILE A 73 -22.56 2.72 5.86
CA ILE A 73 -23.67 3.19 5.03
C ILE A 73 -24.88 2.27 5.18
N THR A 74 -24.66 0.95 5.15
CA THR A 74 -25.72 -0.04 5.24
C THR A 74 -26.39 -0.01 6.63
N GLU A 75 -25.63 0.04 7.70
CA GLU A 75 -26.18 0.04 9.06
C GLU A 75 -26.81 1.39 9.43
N ASN A 76 -26.19 2.51 9.03
CA ASN A 76 -26.80 3.83 9.23
C ASN A 76 -28.09 4.00 8.40
N GLY A 77 -28.14 3.43 7.20
CA GLY A 77 -29.37 3.45 6.39
C GLY A 77 -30.56 2.71 7.02
N LYS A 78 -30.31 1.81 7.99
CA LYS A 78 -31.38 1.09 8.73
C LYS A 78 -31.78 1.79 10.04
N LEU A 79 -31.08 2.87 10.45
CA LEU A 79 -31.27 3.48 11.78
C LEU A 79 -32.66 4.09 11.92
N GLU A 80 -33.22 4.67 10.88
CA GLU A 80 -34.55 5.24 10.89
C GLU A 80 -35.61 4.20 11.26
N ASP A 81 -35.58 3.04 10.57
CA ASP A 81 -36.52 1.94 10.83
C ASP A 81 -36.31 1.32 12.22
N LYS A 82 -35.04 1.16 12.63
CA LYS A 82 -34.71 0.64 13.96
C LYS A 82 -35.17 1.60 15.08
N ALA A 83 -34.97 2.90 14.88
CA ALA A 83 -35.42 3.92 15.82
C ALA A 83 -36.94 3.98 15.92
N GLU A 84 -37.65 3.93 14.82
CA GLU A 84 -39.11 3.89 14.82
C GLU A 84 -39.64 2.65 15.57
N ASN A 85 -39.10 1.46 15.27
CA ASN A 85 -39.46 0.23 15.97
C ASN A 85 -39.12 0.28 17.47
N TYR A 86 -38.00 0.87 17.85
CA TYR A 86 -37.61 1.05 19.24
C TYR A 86 -38.58 1.92 20.00
N VAL A 87 -38.95 3.07 19.42
CA VAL A 87 -39.87 4.03 20.06
C VAL A 87 -41.31 3.46 20.12
N VAL A 88 -41.77 2.78 19.07
CA VAL A 88 -43.04 2.06 19.07
C VAL A 88 -43.05 0.96 20.14
N GLY A 89 -41.96 0.25 20.35
CA GLY A 89 -41.82 -0.75 21.40
C GLY A 89 -41.90 -0.16 22.82
N LEU A 90 -41.41 1.07 23.02
CA LEU A 90 -41.43 1.77 24.32
C LEU A 90 -42.79 2.41 24.63
N TYR A 91 -43.39 3.09 23.66
CA TYR A 91 -44.56 3.96 23.86
C TYR A 91 -45.83 3.45 23.23
N GLY A 92 -45.77 2.37 22.47
CA GLY A 92 -46.87 1.90 21.62
C GLY A 92 -46.93 2.65 20.30
N SER A 93 -47.96 2.33 19.48
CA SER A 93 -48.15 3.04 18.21
C SER A 93 -48.53 4.51 18.43
N LYS A 94 -48.21 5.38 17.45
CA LYS A 94 -48.48 6.84 17.48
C LYS A 94 -49.90 7.25 17.84
N GLU A 95 -50.84 6.33 17.75
CA GLU A 95 -52.25 6.57 18.05
C GLU A 95 -52.61 6.56 19.56
N GLY A 96 -51.62 6.22 20.43
CA GLY A 96 -51.83 6.13 21.87
C GLY A 96 -51.05 7.21 22.62
N LYS A 97 -51.72 8.26 23.09
CA LYS A 97 -51.47 9.18 24.24
C LYS A 97 -50.03 9.64 24.58
N THR A 98 -48.95 9.26 23.90
CA THR A 98 -47.60 9.74 24.17
C THR A 98 -47.39 11.07 23.46
N SER A 99 -46.74 12.05 24.17
CA SER A 99 -46.47 13.34 23.57
C SER A 99 -45.60 13.16 22.34
N THR A 100 -45.99 13.75 21.21
CA THR A 100 -45.24 13.70 19.96
C THR A 100 -43.81 14.18 20.11
N GLU A 101 -43.57 15.07 21.06
CA GLU A 101 -42.27 15.63 21.39
C GLU A 101 -41.36 14.60 22.07
N GLU A 102 -41.86 13.81 23.02
CA GLU A 102 -41.07 12.75 23.68
C GLU A 102 -40.73 11.63 22.69
N PHE A 103 -41.68 11.26 21.82
CA PHE A 103 -41.45 10.30 20.78
C PHE A 103 -40.31 10.73 19.85
N THR A 104 -40.36 11.98 19.39
CA THR A 104 -39.34 12.53 18.49
C THR A 104 -37.96 12.61 19.18
N LYS A 105 -37.90 13.11 20.39
CA LYS A 105 -36.63 13.21 21.17
C LYS A 105 -36.02 11.83 21.39
N THR A 106 -36.79 10.83 21.75
CA THR A 106 -36.28 9.47 21.97
C THR A 106 -35.77 8.84 20.69
N ARG A 107 -36.49 9.07 19.56
CA ARG A 107 -36.06 8.61 18.24
C ARG A 107 -34.73 9.22 17.82
N GLU A 108 -34.61 10.54 17.94
CA GLU A 108 -33.38 11.27 17.60
C GLU A 108 -32.20 10.83 18.46
N ALA A 109 -32.42 10.71 19.78
CA ALA A 109 -31.39 10.21 20.71
C ALA A 109 -30.93 8.78 20.37
N TYR A 110 -31.86 7.91 19.95
CA TYR A 110 -31.52 6.57 19.51
C TYR A 110 -30.65 6.59 18.24
N ILE A 111 -31.03 7.40 17.24
CA ILE A 111 -30.26 7.54 16.00
C ILE A 111 -28.86 8.06 16.31
N GLU A 112 -28.73 9.13 17.09
CA GLU A 112 -27.45 9.71 17.46
C GLU A 112 -26.56 8.70 18.20
N ALA A 113 -27.11 7.98 19.18
CA ALA A 113 -26.35 7.00 19.96
C ALA A 113 -25.92 5.75 19.17
N GLN A 114 -26.62 5.41 18.08
CA GLN A 114 -26.36 4.22 17.26
C GLN A 114 -25.72 4.53 15.93
N THR A 115 -25.51 5.81 15.59
CA THR A 115 -24.83 6.21 14.34
C THR A 115 -23.40 5.72 14.36
N MET A 116 -23.05 4.95 13.33
CA MET A 116 -21.71 4.45 13.13
C MET A 116 -20.86 5.49 12.38
N GLU A 117 -19.66 5.71 12.88
CA GLU A 117 -18.66 6.56 12.23
C GLU A 117 -17.37 5.78 12.02
N LEU A 118 -16.63 6.16 10.98
CA LEU A 118 -15.30 5.57 10.73
C LEU A 118 -14.29 6.14 11.73
N VAL A 119 -13.72 5.29 12.55
CA VAL A 119 -12.55 5.62 13.36
C VAL A 119 -11.31 5.35 12.52
N ASP A 120 -10.68 6.40 12.01
CA ASP A 120 -9.49 6.33 11.15
C ASP A 120 -8.29 7.06 11.78
N PRO A 121 -7.58 6.41 12.73
CA PRO A 121 -6.46 7.04 13.45
C PRO A 121 -5.21 7.25 12.59
N ILE A 122 -5.11 6.58 11.45
CA ILE A 122 -3.94 6.64 10.58
C ILE A 122 -4.15 7.49 9.31
N GLY A 123 -5.37 7.92 9.04
CA GLY A 123 -5.70 8.68 7.83
C GLY A 123 -5.54 7.84 6.57
N VAL A 124 -6.31 6.75 6.46
CA VAL A 124 -6.19 5.74 5.39
C VAL A 124 -6.20 6.33 3.98
N LEU A 125 -7.03 7.35 3.73
CA LEU A 125 -7.08 8.00 2.42
C LEU A 125 -5.76 8.69 2.08
N LYS A 126 -5.16 9.37 3.05
CA LYS A 126 -3.86 10.02 2.88
C LYS A 126 -2.75 8.97 2.68
N GLU A 127 -2.76 7.90 3.45
CA GLU A 127 -1.78 6.81 3.30
C GLU A 127 -1.85 6.18 1.90
N MET A 128 -3.05 6.03 1.34
CA MET A 128 -3.22 5.55 -0.04
C MET A 128 -2.68 6.54 -1.08
N GLU A 129 -2.86 7.83 -0.88
CA GLU A 129 -2.35 8.89 -1.75
C GLU A 129 -0.81 8.96 -1.68
N ASP A 130 -0.24 8.88 -0.48
CA ASP A 130 1.21 8.87 -0.26
C ASP A 130 1.85 7.63 -0.92
N LEU A 131 1.24 6.45 -0.80
CA LEU A 131 1.69 5.23 -1.49
C LEU A 131 1.62 5.38 -3.02
N GLU A 132 0.55 5.99 -3.54
CA GLU A 132 0.40 6.21 -4.99
C GLU A 132 1.49 7.14 -5.52
N THR A 133 1.72 8.24 -4.84
CA THR A 133 2.76 9.21 -5.17
C THR A 133 4.14 8.56 -5.15
N GLU A 134 4.48 7.83 -4.09
CA GLU A 134 5.76 7.14 -3.96
C GLU A 134 5.98 6.12 -5.08
N ILE A 135 4.96 5.34 -5.43
CA ILE A 135 5.03 4.36 -6.54
C ILE A 135 5.26 5.08 -7.87
N ALA A 136 4.53 6.17 -8.13
CA ALA A 136 4.60 6.91 -9.38
C ALA A 136 5.97 7.56 -9.56
N GLU A 137 6.46 8.29 -8.56
CA GLU A 137 7.74 8.99 -8.59
C GLU A 137 8.91 8.01 -8.74
N PHE A 138 8.93 6.95 -7.92
CA PHE A 138 9.98 5.94 -8.01
C PHE A 138 10.00 5.26 -9.39
N THR A 139 8.84 4.88 -9.90
CA THR A 139 8.75 4.18 -11.21
C THR A 139 9.17 5.08 -12.36
N ALA A 140 8.90 6.38 -12.28
CA ALA A 140 9.29 7.33 -13.31
C ALA A 140 10.81 7.54 -13.40
N GLU A 141 11.53 7.49 -12.28
CA GLU A 141 12.93 7.90 -12.20
C GLU A 141 13.93 6.75 -12.14
N VAL A 142 13.55 5.58 -11.61
CA VAL A 142 14.47 4.48 -11.30
C VAL A 142 15.29 4.02 -12.49
N ASP A 143 14.71 3.94 -13.67
CA ASP A 143 15.42 3.45 -14.87
C ASP A 143 16.49 4.44 -15.35
N ALA A 144 16.20 5.71 -15.30
CA ALA A 144 17.15 6.76 -15.63
C ALA A 144 18.31 6.80 -14.63
N ALA A 145 18.00 6.75 -13.32
CA ALA A 145 19.00 6.74 -12.26
C ALA A 145 19.94 5.53 -12.35
N LEU A 146 19.38 4.33 -12.57
CA LEU A 146 20.19 3.11 -12.76
C LEU A 146 21.04 3.16 -14.04
N SER A 147 20.49 3.71 -15.13
CA SER A 147 21.23 3.86 -16.38
C SER A 147 22.42 4.81 -16.25
N VAL A 148 22.23 5.94 -15.60
CA VAL A 148 23.32 6.90 -15.30
C VAL A 148 24.38 6.25 -14.42
N SER A 149 23.97 5.58 -13.33
CA SER A 149 24.88 4.86 -12.43
C SER A 149 25.71 3.83 -13.20
N ASN A 150 25.07 3.00 -14.02
CA ASN A 150 25.78 1.99 -14.81
C ASN A 150 26.80 2.59 -15.81
N SER A 151 26.54 3.78 -16.35
CA SER A 151 27.44 4.43 -17.27
C SER A 151 28.67 5.08 -16.61
N LEU A 152 28.57 5.39 -15.32
CA LEU A 152 29.60 6.04 -14.53
C LEU A 152 30.41 5.09 -13.64
N THR A 153 29.89 3.88 -13.39
CA THR A 153 30.51 2.92 -12.47
C THR A 153 31.54 2.07 -13.20
N GLU A 154 32.77 2.08 -12.76
CA GLU A 154 33.85 1.20 -13.19
C GLU A 154 34.09 0.10 -12.17
N ILE A 155 34.34 -1.13 -12.65
CA ILE A 155 34.69 -2.28 -11.81
C ILE A 155 36.06 -2.82 -12.20
N GLU A 156 36.90 -3.07 -11.20
CA GLU A 156 38.18 -3.73 -11.40
C GLU A 156 38.06 -5.24 -11.22
N ILE A 157 38.67 -5.99 -12.12
CA ILE A 157 38.72 -7.45 -12.06
C ILE A 157 40.17 -7.89 -12.01
N THR A 158 40.53 -8.50 -10.89
CA THR A 158 41.87 -9.09 -10.73
C THR A 158 41.90 -10.50 -11.29
N TYR A 159 42.85 -10.80 -12.16
CA TYR A 159 43.04 -12.11 -12.79
C TYR A 159 43.83 -13.07 -11.93
#